data_60fd7baa9015631c365c530312d45070
#
_entry.id   60fd7baa9015631c365c530312d45070
#
_cell.length_a   1.000
_cell.length_b   1.000
_cell.length_c   1.000
_cell.angle_alpha   90.00
_cell.angle_beta   90.00
_cell.angle_gamma   90.00
#
_symmetry.space_group_name_H-M   'P 1'
#
loop_
_entity.id
_entity.type
_entity.pdbx_description
1 polymer ?
#
loop_
_entity_poly.entity_id
_entity_poly.type
_entity_poly.pdbx_seq_one_letter_code
_entity_poly.pdbx_strand_id
1 'polypeptide(L)'
;YAMSAITALTAQNTTGVTGIMEVTPEFLEDQMDNIFTDIYPNAVKIGMVSSDALINKIADKLEEYKAKNIVVDPVMVGAKRICDEAVDALKKRLLPIATVLTPNIPEAEVLSGMEIHTEEDMIKAAEKIGTEYHCAVLCKGGHQLNDANDLLYRDGSYRWFYGKRIENPNTHGTGCTLSSAIASNL
;
A
#
# COMPACT_ATOMS: atom_id res chain seq x y z
N TYR A 1 -17.58 -9.86 5.66
CA TYR A 1 -18.01 -9.65 4.27
C TYR A 1 -16.98 -8.79 3.55
N ALA A 2 -16.59 -9.14 2.31
CA ALA A 2 -15.60 -8.40 1.55
C ALA A 2 -16.26 -7.69 0.37
N MET A 3 -15.89 -6.42 0.16
CA MET A 3 -16.36 -5.55 -0.93
C MET A 3 -15.16 -4.96 -1.65
N SER A 4 -15.35 -4.49 -2.87
CA SER A 4 -14.27 -3.84 -3.63
C SER A 4 -14.81 -2.64 -4.42
N ALA A 5 -14.05 -1.55 -4.38
CA ALA A 5 -14.17 -0.43 -5.30
C ALA A 5 -13.03 -0.52 -6.32
N ILE A 6 -13.38 -0.56 -7.61
CA ILE A 6 -12.43 -0.76 -8.70
C ILE A 6 -11.86 0.59 -9.11
N THR A 7 -10.53 0.73 -9.07
CA THR A 7 -9.80 1.93 -9.51
C THR A 7 -9.35 1.81 -10.97
N ALA A 8 -9.02 0.59 -11.39
CA ALA A 8 -8.64 0.30 -12.77
C ALA A 8 -8.92 -1.17 -13.13
N LEU A 9 -9.24 -1.41 -14.39
CA LEU A 9 -9.27 -2.75 -14.97
C LEU A 9 -7.95 -3.01 -15.69
N THR A 10 -7.40 -4.20 -15.51
CA THR A 10 -6.15 -4.61 -16.17
C THR A 10 -6.38 -5.78 -17.11
N ALA A 11 -5.88 -5.68 -18.33
CA ALA A 11 -5.69 -6.83 -19.22
C ALA A 11 -4.33 -7.44 -18.86
N GLN A 12 -4.35 -8.50 -18.06
CA GLN A 12 -3.15 -9.04 -17.42
C GLN A 12 -3.13 -10.57 -17.47
N ASN A 13 -1.93 -11.13 -17.61
CA ASN A 13 -1.65 -12.55 -17.43
C ASN A 13 -0.38 -12.75 -16.59
N THR A 14 0.11 -13.97 -16.49
CA THR A 14 1.31 -14.30 -15.70
C THR A 14 2.62 -13.73 -16.27
N THR A 15 2.61 -13.24 -17.51
CA THR A 15 3.78 -12.67 -18.19
C THR A 15 3.79 -11.14 -18.18
N GLY A 16 2.67 -10.48 -17.89
CA GLY A 16 2.62 -9.01 -17.80
C GLY A 16 1.24 -8.39 -17.97
N VAL A 17 1.24 -7.07 -17.95
CA VAL A 17 0.05 -6.22 -18.16
C VAL A 17 0.11 -5.62 -19.55
N THR A 18 -0.89 -5.90 -20.38
CA THR A 18 -0.98 -5.43 -21.79
C THR A 18 -1.91 -4.22 -21.96
N GLY A 19 -2.79 -3.96 -20.99
CA GLY A 19 -3.70 -2.82 -21.00
C GLY A 19 -4.18 -2.45 -19.63
N ILE A 20 -4.42 -1.16 -19.42
CA ILE A 20 -5.00 -0.60 -18.19
C ILE A 20 -6.09 0.38 -18.62
N MET A 21 -7.27 0.24 -18.02
CA MET A 21 -8.38 1.16 -18.15
C MET A 21 -8.79 1.67 -16.78
N GLU A 22 -8.51 2.94 -16.51
CA GLU A 22 -8.90 3.59 -15.26
C GLU A 22 -10.41 3.89 -15.26
N VAL A 23 -11.01 3.84 -14.09
CA VAL A 23 -12.36 4.40 -13.90
C VAL A 23 -12.25 5.91 -13.70
N THR A 24 -13.36 6.64 -13.93
CA THR A 24 -13.37 8.07 -13.60
C THR A 24 -13.46 8.29 -12.09
N PRO A 25 -12.95 9.41 -11.57
CA PRO A 25 -13.07 9.74 -10.15
C PRO A 25 -14.52 9.76 -9.66
N GLU A 26 -15.47 10.20 -10.50
CA GLU A 26 -16.89 10.23 -10.18
C GLU A 26 -17.48 8.83 -10.03
N PHE A 27 -17.09 7.90 -10.94
CA PHE A 27 -17.56 6.53 -10.83
C PHE A 27 -16.94 5.79 -9.63
N LEU A 28 -15.70 6.11 -9.28
CA LEU A 28 -15.08 5.60 -8.06
C LEU A 28 -15.80 6.13 -6.81
N GLU A 29 -16.19 7.41 -6.80
CA GLU A 29 -17.01 8.01 -5.75
C GLU A 29 -18.33 7.25 -5.58
N ASP A 30 -19.06 7.03 -6.68
CA ASP A 30 -20.31 6.28 -6.66
C ASP A 30 -20.14 4.87 -6.07
N GLN A 31 -19.04 4.17 -6.43
CA GLN A 31 -18.75 2.85 -5.87
C GLN A 31 -18.52 2.92 -4.35
N MET A 32 -17.73 3.90 -3.90
CA MET A 32 -17.43 4.08 -2.48
C MET A 32 -18.68 4.46 -1.70
N ASP A 33 -19.49 5.37 -2.21
CA ASP A 33 -20.74 5.78 -1.57
C ASP A 33 -21.70 4.61 -1.41
N ASN A 34 -21.86 3.79 -2.44
CA ASN A 34 -22.70 2.59 -2.36
C ASN A 34 -22.19 1.58 -1.33
N ILE A 35 -20.87 1.46 -1.14
CA ILE A 35 -20.28 0.60 -0.10
C ILE A 35 -20.52 1.18 1.29
N PHE A 36 -20.12 2.43 1.51
CA PHE A 36 -20.12 3.02 2.85
C PHE A 36 -21.53 3.30 3.39
N THR A 37 -22.51 3.52 2.51
CA THR A 37 -23.91 3.76 2.89
C THR A 37 -24.74 2.49 3.09
N ASP A 38 -24.30 1.35 2.55
CA ASP A 38 -24.97 0.06 2.71
C ASP A 38 -24.34 -0.76 3.84
N ILE A 39 -23.09 -1.26 3.63
CA ILE A 39 -22.35 -2.05 4.62
C ILE A 39 -21.05 -1.33 4.95
N TYR A 40 -21.06 -0.57 6.04
CA TYR A 40 -19.90 0.19 6.45
C TYR A 40 -18.71 -0.73 6.76
N PRO A 41 -17.54 -0.56 6.07
CA PRO A 41 -16.41 -1.45 6.24
C PRO A 41 -15.67 -1.21 7.57
N ASN A 42 -15.30 -2.29 8.27
CA ASN A 42 -14.50 -2.21 9.50
C ASN A 42 -13.03 -1.84 9.21
N ALA A 43 -12.53 -2.20 8.04
CA ALA A 43 -11.19 -1.87 7.57
C ALA A 43 -11.19 -1.65 6.06
N VAL A 44 -10.23 -0.89 5.58
CA VAL A 44 -10.06 -0.58 4.15
C VAL A 44 -8.63 -0.92 3.73
N LYS A 45 -8.48 -1.67 2.65
CA LYS A 45 -7.17 -1.88 2.00
C LYS A 45 -7.11 -1.08 0.71
N ILE A 46 -6.08 -0.27 0.57
CA ILE A 46 -5.76 0.45 -0.66
C ILE A 46 -4.52 -0.19 -1.28
N GLY A 47 -4.64 -0.59 -2.54
CA GLY A 47 -3.53 -1.10 -3.33
C GLY A 47 -3.11 -0.11 -4.40
N MET A 48 -2.90 -0.61 -5.63
CA MET A 48 -2.49 0.22 -6.75
C MET A 48 -3.55 1.27 -7.09
N VAL A 49 -3.14 2.54 -7.04
CA VAL A 49 -3.91 3.68 -7.58
C VAL A 49 -2.94 4.48 -8.45
N SER A 50 -3.30 4.71 -9.71
CA SER A 50 -2.36 5.16 -10.74
C SER A 50 -2.39 6.67 -11.00
N SER A 51 -3.46 7.38 -10.60
CA SER A 51 -3.59 8.82 -10.83
C SER A 51 -3.83 9.60 -9.54
N ASP A 52 -3.34 10.85 -9.52
CA ASP A 52 -3.55 11.81 -8.45
C ASP A 52 -5.04 12.12 -8.22
N ALA A 53 -5.83 12.19 -9.30
CA ALA A 53 -7.26 12.42 -9.22
C ALA A 53 -8.00 11.32 -8.45
N LEU A 54 -7.67 10.04 -8.72
CA LEU A 54 -8.25 8.91 -8.00
C LEU A 54 -7.76 8.87 -6.54
N ILE A 55 -6.47 9.16 -6.29
CA ILE A 55 -5.90 9.22 -4.94
C ILE A 55 -6.61 10.29 -4.10
N ASN A 56 -6.78 11.49 -4.64
CA ASN A 56 -7.49 12.57 -3.97
C ASN A 56 -8.95 12.18 -3.67
N LYS A 57 -9.65 11.60 -4.65
CA LYS A 57 -11.03 11.15 -4.46
C LYS A 57 -11.16 10.09 -3.37
N ILE A 58 -10.25 9.10 -3.34
CA ILE A 58 -10.22 8.09 -2.28
C ILE A 58 -10.02 8.75 -0.91
N ALA A 59 -9.06 9.66 -0.80
CA ALA A 59 -8.79 10.34 0.47
C ALA A 59 -10.00 11.16 0.94
N ASP A 60 -10.60 11.95 0.03
CA ASP A 60 -11.81 12.74 0.34
C ASP A 60 -12.94 11.86 0.89
N LYS A 61 -13.21 10.74 0.23
CA LYS A 61 -14.29 9.82 0.66
C LYS A 61 -13.98 9.10 1.97
N LEU A 62 -12.72 8.69 2.19
CA LEU A 62 -12.31 8.06 3.46
C LEU A 62 -12.40 9.04 4.63
N GLU A 63 -12.06 10.30 4.41
CA GLU A 63 -12.20 11.38 5.40
C GLU A 63 -13.68 11.69 5.67
N GLU A 64 -14.49 11.83 4.61
CA GLU A 64 -15.94 12.08 4.70
C GLU A 64 -16.65 11.02 5.54
N TYR A 65 -16.40 9.75 5.25
CA TYR A 65 -16.98 8.62 5.98
C TYR A 65 -16.27 8.30 7.29
N LYS A 66 -15.17 9.00 7.64
CA LYS A 66 -14.36 8.75 8.84
C LYS A 66 -13.92 7.29 8.93
N ALA A 67 -13.47 6.76 7.79
CA ALA A 67 -13.01 5.38 7.68
C ALA A 67 -11.85 5.11 8.66
N LYS A 68 -11.82 3.89 9.19
CA LYS A 68 -10.81 3.45 10.16
C LYS A 68 -10.06 2.23 9.62
N ASN A 69 -8.96 1.87 10.30
CA ASN A 69 -8.19 0.69 9.98
C ASN A 69 -7.78 0.65 8.49
N ILE A 70 -7.15 1.75 8.04
CA ILE A 70 -6.74 1.92 6.65
C ILE A 70 -5.36 1.31 6.45
N VAL A 71 -5.26 0.29 5.62
CA VAL A 71 -4.01 -0.34 5.20
C VAL A 71 -3.66 0.14 3.79
N VAL A 72 -2.52 0.80 3.64
CA VAL A 72 -2.04 1.27 2.34
C VAL A 72 -0.84 0.42 1.92
N ASP A 73 -0.97 -0.28 0.80
CA ASP A 73 0.12 -0.92 0.09
C ASP A 73 0.59 0.06 -1.01
N PRO A 74 1.69 0.80 -0.78
CA PRO A 74 2.07 1.93 -1.62
C PRO A 74 2.74 1.45 -2.91
N VAL A 75 1.99 0.78 -3.78
CA VAL A 75 2.49 0.22 -5.03
C VAL A 75 2.96 1.34 -5.96
N MET A 76 4.23 1.72 -5.86
CA MET A 76 4.86 2.78 -6.65
C MET A 76 5.77 2.25 -7.75
N VAL A 77 6.23 1.02 -7.62
CA VAL A 77 7.17 0.37 -8.53
C VAL A 77 6.54 -0.91 -9.04
N GLY A 78 6.12 -0.92 -10.29
CA GLY A 78 5.52 -2.07 -10.96
C GLY A 78 5.69 -1.92 -12.48
N ALA A 79 4.88 -2.61 -13.27
CA ALA A 79 4.94 -2.61 -14.74
C ALA A 79 4.77 -1.21 -15.39
N LYS A 80 4.26 -0.22 -14.65
CA LYS A 80 4.31 1.21 -14.98
C LYS A 80 4.71 1.98 -13.73
N ARG A 81 5.76 2.79 -13.82
CA ARG A 81 6.12 3.76 -12.79
C ARG A 81 4.96 4.75 -12.63
N ILE A 82 4.47 4.92 -11.41
CA ILE A 82 3.49 5.96 -11.08
C ILE A 82 4.14 7.31 -11.37
N CYS A 83 3.38 8.28 -11.90
CA CYS A 83 3.89 9.63 -12.14
C CYS A 83 4.20 10.35 -10.83
N ASP A 84 5.06 11.35 -10.88
CA ASP A 84 5.52 12.07 -9.69
C ASP A 84 4.35 12.77 -8.97
N GLU A 85 3.35 13.25 -9.72
CA GLU A 85 2.13 13.86 -9.18
C GLU A 85 1.31 12.87 -8.34
N ALA A 86 1.19 11.63 -8.78
CA ALA A 86 0.48 10.59 -8.03
C ALA A 86 1.25 10.14 -6.78
N VAL A 87 2.58 10.09 -6.83
CA VAL A 87 3.43 9.84 -5.65
C VAL A 87 3.26 10.98 -4.63
N ASP A 88 3.23 12.22 -5.10
CA ASP A 88 2.99 13.40 -4.28
C ASP A 88 1.61 13.39 -3.63
N ALA A 89 0.57 13.06 -4.40
CA ALA A 89 -0.78 12.93 -3.88
C ALA A 89 -0.87 11.79 -2.84
N LEU A 90 -0.25 10.65 -3.10
CA LEU A 90 -0.17 9.55 -2.15
C LEU A 90 0.44 10.01 -0.82
N LYS A 91 1.62 10.65 -0.85
CA LYS A 91 2.32 11.16 0.33
C LYS A 91 1.52 12.21 1.11
N LYS A 92 0.81 13.08 0.40
CA LYS A 92 0.08 14.21 1.01
C LYS A 92 -1.33 13.84 1.50
N ARG A 93 -1.99 12.86 0.87
CA ARG A 93 -3.40 12.60 1.11
C ARG A 93 -3.71 11.22 1.71
N LEU A 94 -3.08 10.13 1.24
CA LEU A 94 -3.39 8.78 1.73
C LEU A 94 -2.48 8.31 2.85
N LEU A 95 -1.18 8.59 2.80
CA LEU A 95 -0.28 8.12 3.86
C LEU A 95 -0.59 8.72 5.23
N PRO A 96 -0.98 10.03 5.35
CA PRO A 96 -1.31 10.62 6.65
C PRO A 96 -2.56 10.03 7.35
N ILE A 97 -3.44 9.37 6.59
CA ILE A 97 -4.66 8.73 7.14
C ILE A 97 -4.51 7.21 7.30
N ALA A 98 -3.34 6.67 6.96
CA ALA A 98 -3.09 5.24 7.05
C ALA A 98 -2.91 4.79 8.51
N THR A 99 -3.45 3.61 8.84
CA THR A 99 -3.16 2.90 10.08
C THR A 99 -1.90 2.04 9.95
N VAL A 100 -1.73 1.43 8.77
CA VAL A 100 -0.59 0.58 8.44
C VAL A 100 -0.15 0.83 7.01
N LEU A 101 1.16 1.01 6.81
CA LEU A 101 1.81 1.02 5.50
C LEU A 101 2.58 -0.29 5.29
N THR A 102 2.53 -0.83 4.08
CA THR A 102 3.22 -2.09 3.75
C THR A 102 4.20 -1.94 2.58
N PRO A 103 5.19 -1.03 2.66
CA PRO A 103 6.15 -0.82 1.58
C PRO A 103 7.10 -2.01 1.43
N ASN A 104 7.53 -2.31 0.20
CA ASN A 104 8.73 -3.08 -0.06
C ASN A 104 9.99 -2.19 0.07
N ILE A 105 11.20 -2.75 -0.02
CA ILE A 105 12.45 -1.98 0.14
C ILE A 105 12.52 -0.80 -0.84
N PRO A 106 12.33 -0.95 -2.18
CA PRO A 106 12.34 0.18 -3.10
C PRO A 106 11.29 1.25 -2.78
N GLU A 107 10.11 0.85 -2.34
CA GLU A 107 9.05 1.78 -1.91
C GLU A 107 9.43 2.50 -0.61
N ALA A 108 10.03 1.79 0.35
CA ALA A 108 10.53 2.38 1.58
C ALA A 108 11.66 3.40 1.33
N GLU A 109 12.53 3.15 0.34
CA GLU A 109 13.55 4.11 -0.10
C GLU A 109 12.92 5.40 -0.65
N VAL A 110 11.90 5.28 -1.51
CA VAL A 110 11.16 6.43 -2.05
C VAL A 110 10.42 7.21 -0.96
N LEU A 111 9.82 6.50 0.00
CA LEU A 111 9.07 7.14 1.08
C LEU A 111 10.00 7.82 2.09
N SER A 112 11.07 7.14 2.49
CA SER A 112 12.02 7.67 3.48
C SER A 112 13.04 8.66 2.88
N GLY A 113 13.28 8.61 1.56
CA GLY A 113 14.37 9.32 0.90
C GLY A 113 15.75 8.81 1.33
N MET A 114 15.86 7.55 1.75
CA MET A 114 17.09 6.89 2.20
C MET A 114 17.36 5.68 1.31
N GLU A 115 18.64 5.37 1.07
CA GLU A 115 19.06 4.09 0.52
C GLU A 115 19.06 3.02 1.61
N ILE A 116 18.63 1.81 1.29
CA ILE A 116 18.51 0.69 2.23
C ILE A 116 19.42 -0.45 1.77
N HIS A 117 20.55 -0.59 2.43
CA HIS A 117 21.54 -1.63 2.14
C HIS A 117 21.73 -2.63 3.28
N THR A 118 21.26 -2.30 4.48
CA THR A 118 21.40 -3.11 5.70
C THR A 118 20.09 -3.20 6.46
N GLU A 119 20.00 -4.16 7.40
CA GLU A 119 18.89 -4.25 8.33
C GLU A 119 18.75 -2.98 9.18
N GLU A 120 19.85 -2.34 9.53
CA GLU A 120 19.84 -1.09 10.28
C GLU A 120 19.27 0.07 9.46
N ASP A 121 19.55 0.14 8.16
CA ASP A 121 18.96 1.13 7.26
C ASP A 121 17.45 0.90 7.13
N MET A 122 17.03 -0.38 7.07
CA MET A 122 15.62 -0.75 7.02
C MET A 122 14.86 -0.31 8.28
N ILE A 123 15.49 -0.46 9.47
CA ILE A 123 14.92 0.04 10.73
C ILE A 123 14.78 1.56 10.69
N LYS A 124 15.83 2.29 10.30
CA LYS A 124 15.84 3.75 10.22
C LYS A 124 14.80 4.27 9.21
N ALA A 125 14.69 3.63 8.07
CA ALA A 125 13.69 3.98 7.06
C ALA A 125 12.27 3.76 7.57
N ALA A 126 11.98 2.60 8.19
CA ALA A 126 10.67 2.32 8.76
C ALA A 126 10.32 3.28 9.91
N GLU A 127 11.27 3.61 10.77
CA GLU A 127 11.11 4.62 11.83
C GLU A 127 10.79 5.99 11.26
N LYS A 128 11.54 6.45 10.26
CA LYS A 128 11.31 7.73 9.60
C LYS A 128 9.91 7.81 9.01
N ILE A 129 9.50 6.79 8.25
CA ILE A 129 8.17 6.71 7.64
C ILE A 129 7.08 6.68 8.72
N GLY A 130 7.22 5.81 9.72
CA GLY A 130 6.24 5.67 10.79
C GLY A 130 6.08 6.93 11.64
N THR A 131 7.18 7.66 11.85
CA THR A 131 7.15 8.95 12.56
C THR A 131 6.52 10.05 11.72
N GLU A 132 6.86 10.13 10.42
CA GLU A 132 6.34 11.14 9.50
C GLU A 132 4.83 11.02 9.29
N TYR A 133 4.32 9.79 9.14
CA TYR A 133 2.91 9.54 8.85
C TYR A 133 2.09 9.07 10.07
N HIS A 134 2.70 8.98 11.24
CA HIS A 134 2.05 8.54 12.50
C HIS A 134 1.31 7.19 12.38
N CYS A 135 1.92 6.21 11.71
CA CYS A 135 1.34 4.90 11.43
C CYS A 135 2.31 3.75 11.69
N ALA A 136 1.78 2.53 11.73
CA ALA A 136 2.63 1.34 11.70
C ALA A 136 3.20 1.12 10.30
N VAL A 137 4.44 0.63 10.20
CA VAL A 137 5.11 0.34 8.93
C VAL A 137 5.56 -1.11 8.92
N LEU A 138 5.02 -1.92 8.03
CA LEU A 138 5.52 -3.25 7.71
C LEU A 138 6.40 -3.16 6.47
N CYS A 139 7.69 -2.96 6.66
CA CYS A 139 8.66 -2.96 5.57
C CYS A 139 8.93 -4.40 5.14
N LYS A 140 8.53 -4.74 3.89
CA LYS A 140 8.65 -6.09 3.33
C LYS A 140 10.08 -6.35 2.85
N GLY A 141 10.70 -7.43 3.32
CA GLY A 141 12.02 -7.88 2.86
C GLY A 141 11.99 -8.59 1.50
N GLY A 142 13.03 -9.38 1.24
CA GLY A 142 13.09 -10.23 0.04
C GLY A 142 13.72 -9.59 -1.20
N HIS A 143 14.08 -8.31 -1.18
CA HIS A 143 14.78 -7.60 -2.27
C HIS A 143 16.31 -7.54 -2.01
N GLN A 144 16.99 -8.68 -2.04
CA GLN A 144 18.47 -8.81 -2.02
C GLN A 144 19.20 -8.54 -0.69
N LEU A 145 18.57 -8.05 0.37
CA LEU A 145 19.28 -7.74 1.62
C LEU A 145 19.56 -8.96 2.51
N ASN A 146 18.63 -9.87 2.57
CA ASN A 146 18.69 -11.12 3.34
C ASN A 146 17.53 -12.03 2.90
N ASP A 147 17.31 -13.15 3.58
CA ASP A 147 16.12 -13.98 3.41
C ASP A 147 14.82 -13.13 3.46
N ALA A 148 13.66 -13.69 3.27
CA ALA A 148 12.37 -12.99 3.23
C ALA A 148 11.96 -12.46 4.64
N ASN A 149 12.82 -11.61 5.25
CA ASN A 149 12.58 -11.06 6.58
C ASN A 149 11.84 -9.73 6.48
N ASP A 150 10.67 -9.64 7.12
CA ASP A 150 9.86 -8.43 7.19
C ASP A 150 10.09 -7.72 8.53
N LEU A 151 10.09 -6.38 8.51
CA LEU A 151 10.23 -5.53 9.68
C LEU A 151 8.95 -4.76 9.94
N LEU A 152 8.32 -4.98 11.10
CA LEU A 152 7.24 -4.14 11.59
C LEU A 152 7.81 -3.09 12.56
N TYR A 153 7.55 -1.83 12.27
CA TYR A 153 7.82 -0.69 13.15
C TYR A 153 6.50 -0.06 13.61
N ARG A 154 6.43 0.30 14.89
CA ARG A 154 5.32 1.08 15.47
C ARG A 154 5.76 1.78 16.75
N ASP A 155 5.48 3.07 16.87
CA ASP A 155 5.61 3.86 18.12
C ASP A 155 6.98 3.70 18.81
N GLY A 156 8.08 3.79 18.06
CA GLY A 156 9.44 3.66 18.58
C GLY A 156 9.92 2.22 18.85
N SER A 157 9.09 1.24 18.56
CA SER A 157 9.41 -0.18 18.71
C SER A 157 9.42 -0.90 17.37
N TYR A 158 10.25 -1.92 17.22
CA TYR A 158 10.25 -2.73 16.02
C TYR A 158 10.32 -4.23 16.32
N ARG A 159 9.83 -5.03 15.38
CA ARG A 159 9.85 -6.49 15.44
C ARG A 159 10.17 -7.07 14.07
N TRP A 160 11.09 -8.03 14.04
CA TRP A 160 11.40 -8.83 12.85
C TRP A 160 10.50 -10.06 12.75
N PHE A 161 10.06 -10.34 11.54
CA PHE A 161 9.45 -11.61 11.15
C PHE A 161 10.39 -12.32 10.20
N TYR A 162 11.01 -13.39 10.67
CA TYR A 162 11.98 -14.15 9.91
C TYR A 162 11.29 -15.16 9.01
N GLY A 163 11.52 -15.08 7.70
CA GLY A 163 10.99 -15.97 6.70
C GLY A 163 12.10 -16.60 5.86
N LYS A 164 11.93 -17.84 5.45
CA LYS A 164 12.81 -18.47 4.45
C LYS A 164 12.33 -18.10 3.06
N ARG A 165 13.26 -17.70 2.20
CA ARG A 165 12.96 -17.47 0.80
C ARG A 165 12.52 -18.77 0.12
N ILE A 166 11.36 -18.74 -0.51
CA ILE A 166 10.87 -19.82 -1.34
C ILE A 166 11.29 -19.49 -2.79
N GLU A 167 12.04 -20.40 -3.39
CA GLU A 167 12.40 -20.28 -4.81
C GLU A 167 11.18 -20.60 -5.69
N ASN A 168 10.38 -19.58 -5.95
CA ASN A 168 9.21 -19.65 -6.80
C ASN A 168 9.12 -18.38 -7.65
N PRO A 169 9.10 -18.49 -8.99
CA PRO A 169 8.94 -17.32 -9.86
C PRO A 169 7.54 -16.68 -9.80
N ASN A 170 6.54 -17.41 -9.29
CA ASN A 170 5.15 -16.96 -9.22
C ASN A 170 4.90 -16.12 -7.95
N THR A 171 5.52 -14.96 -7.85
CA THR A 171 5.41 -14.05 -6.69
C THR A 171 4.37 -12.95 -6.88
N HIS A 172 3.71 -12.90 -8.04
CA HIS A 172 2.72 -11.87 -8.33
C HIS A 172 1.53 -11.96 -7.37
N GLY A 173 1.12 -10.81 -6.81
CA GLY A 173 -0.02 -10.71 -5.89
C GLY A 173 0.27 -11.05 -4.43
N THR A 174 1.46 -11.53 -4.07
CA THR A 174 1.81 -11.86 -2.68
C THR A 174 1.70 -10.66 -1.74
N GLY A 175 2.19 -9.48 -2.16
CA GLY A 175 2.08 -8.23 -1.39
C GLY A 175 0.62 -7.80 -1.20
N CYS A 176 -0.18 -7.87 -2.26
CA CYS A 176 -1.62 -7.55 -2.19
C CYS A 176 -2.37 -8.52 -1.26
N THR A 177 -2.00 -9.81 -1.27
CA THR A 177 -2.58 -10.81 -0.37
C THR A 177 -2.23 -10.49 1.08
N LEU A 178 -0.97 -10.17 1.37
CA LEU A 178 -0.51 -9.81 2.71
C LEU A 178 -1.24 -8.58 3.24
N SER A 179 -1.27 -7.49 2.48
CA SER A 179 -1.94 -6.26 2.89
C SER A 179 -3.46 -6.43 3.08
N SER A 180 -4.10 -7.28 2.27
CA SER A 180 -5.52 -7.65 2.44
C SER A 180 -5.75 -8.49 3.69
N ALA A 181 -4.86 -9.45 3.98
CA ALA A 181 -4.93 -10.25 5.20
C ALA A 181 -4.75 -9.38 6.45
N ILE A 182 -3.84 -8.39 6.43
CA ILE A 182 -3.69 -7.42 7.52
C ILE A 182 -5.00 -6.66 7.75
N ALA A 183 -5.58 -6.08 6.69
CA ALA A 183 -6.84 -5.35 6.80
C ALA A 183 -7.99 -6.20 7.34
N SER A 184 -8.04 -7.49 6.98
CA SER A 184 -9.08 -8.41 7.46
C SER A 184 -8.95 -8.79 8.94
N ASN A 185 -7.83 -8.45 9.59
CA ASN A 185 -7.55 -8.76 10.98
C ASN A 185 -7.45 -7.52 11.89
N LEU A 186 -7.69 -6.33 11.35
CA LEU A 186 -7.81 -5.08 12.10
C LEU A 186 -9.27 -4.83 12.51
#